data_018026eac154f0409bdf1e8bbadcf4d0
#
_entry.id   018026eac154f0409bdf1e8bbadcf4d0
#
_cell.length_a   1.000
_cell.length_b   1.000
_cell.length_c   1.000
_cell.angle_alpha   90.00
_cell.angle_beta   90.00
_cell.angle_gamma   90.00
#
_symmetry.space_group_name_H-M   'P 1'
#
loop_
_entity.id
_entity.type
_entity.pdbx_description
1 polymer ?
#
loop_
_entity_poly.entity_id
_entity_poly.type
_entity_poly.pdbx_seq_one_letter_code
_entity_poly.pdbx_strand_id
1 'polypeptide(L)'
;MLISKEYQSLNEHLHKNPKYGSRRREALYDKIADFMAETECKTLLDYGCGKASMREYLPAYSYDPCVPEFSVRPEGAFDMVACCDVLEHVEPDLLTNVLVDIRGYADKAVYLVISTRPAAKVLADGRNAHLIVKPLDWWQEVLTQHFPFWQLTITNSDISAITVLGINDGRR
;
A
#
# COMPACT_ATOMS: atom_id res chain seq x y z
N MET A 1 8.97 -5.07 -13.28
CA MET A 1 7.92 -4.10 -13.68
C MET A 1 6.89 -4.12 -12.57
N LEU A 2 6.43 -2.95 -12.08
CA LEU A 2 5.45 -2.82 -10.99
C LEU A 2 4.06 -2.44 -11.47
N ILE A 3 3.97 -1.87 -12.67
CA ILE A 3 2.74 -1.44 -13.32
C ILE A 3 2.94 -1.48 -14.83
N SER A 4 1.94 -1.87 -15.59
CA SER A 4 1.98 -1.77 -17.06
C SER A 4 1.77 -0.31 -17.51
N LYS A 5 2.32 0.05 -18.67
CA LYS A 5 2.14 1.41 -19.23
C LYS A 5 0.66 1.74 -19.51
N GLU A 6 -0.10 0.74 -19.93
CA GLU A 6 -1.52 0.89 -20.17
C GLU A 6 -2.27 1.21 -18.88
N TYR A 7 -2.06 0.41 -17.83
CA TYR A 7 -2.71 0.59 -16.54
C TYR A 7 -2.25 1.88 -15.84
N GLN A 8 -0.97 2.24 -15.97
CA GLN A 8 -0.45 3.52 -15.49
C GLN A 8 -1.23 4.70 -16.08
N SER A 9 -1.43 4.70 -17.41
CA SER A 9 -2.20 5.75 -18.09
C SER A 9 -3.66 5.84 -17.62
N LEU A 10 -4.30 4.69 -17.33
CA LEU A 10 -5.65 4.66 -16.79
C LEU A 10 -5.72 5.26 -15.37
N ASN A 11 -4.75 4.95 -14.51
CA ASN A 11 -4.68 5.51 -13.16
C ASN A 11 -4.31 7.00 -13.15
N GLU A 12 -3.37 7.43 -13.99
CA GLU A 12 -3.07 8.85 -14.17
C GLU A 12 -4.33 9.64 -14.56
N HIS A 13 -5.20 9.06 -15.40
CA HIS A 13 -6.49 9.66 -15.74
C HIS A 13 -7.40 9.78 -14.52
N LEU A 14 -7.49 8.75 -13.66
CA LEU A 14 -8.25 8.82 -12.41
C LEU A 14 -7.70 9.89 -11.45
N HIS A 15 -6.37 10.01 -11.34
CA HIS A 15 -5.70 11.00 -10.49
C HIS A 15 -5.93 12.46 -10.93
N LYS A 16 -6.38 12.72 -12.17
CA LYS A 16 -6.86 14.06 -12.58
C LYS A 16 -8.11 14.49 -11.81
N ASN A 17 -8.88 13.54 -11.26
CA ASN A 17 -9.99 13.87 -10.37
C ASN A 17 -9.42 14.32 -9.00
N PRO A 18 -9.69 15.54 -8.52
CA PRO A 18 -9.14 16.05 -7.27
C PRO A 18 -9.56 15.25 -6.03
N LYS A 19 -10.67 14.49 -6.12
CA LYS A 19 -11.17 13.65 -5.03
C LYS A 19 -10.59 12.23 -5.03
N TYR A 20 -9.85 11.81 -6.06
CA TYR A 20 -9.25 10.49 -6.14
C TYR A 20 -7.85 10.50 -5.49
N GLY A 21 -7.58 9.55 -4.58
CA GLY A 21 -6.30 9.48 -3.86
C GLY A 21 -6.07 10.63 -2.86
N SER A 22 -7.11 11.42 -2.51
CA SER A 22 -6.98 12.58 -1.62
C SER A 22 -7.65 12.40 -0.27
N ARG A 23 -8.12 11.19 0.06
CA ARG A 23 -8.86 10.95 1.30
C ARG A 23 -7.94 11.09 2.50
N ARG A 24 -8.19 12.10 3.33
CA ARG A 24 -7.57 12.21 4.66
C ARG A 24 -8.13 11.13 5.57
N ARG A 25 -7.25 10.49 6.33
CA ARG A 25 -7.57 9.36 7.21
C ARG A 25 -6.83 9.52 8.55
N GLU A 26 -7.11 10.60 9.26
CA GLU A 26 -6.39 10.95 10.50
C GLU A 26 -6.34 9.78 11.48
N ALA A 27 -7.47 9.12 11.76
CA ALA A 27 -7.50 7.95 12.63
C ALA A 27 -6.65 6.75 12.13
N LEU A 28 -6.39 6.64 10.82
CA LEU A 28 -5.44 5.66 10.28
C LEU A 28 -4.01 6.12 10.48
N TYR A 29 -3.75 7.42 10.29
CA TYR A 29 -2.41 7.99 10.48
C TYR A 29 -1.97 7.93 11.95
N ASP A 30 -2.90 8.12 12.90
CA ASP A 30 -2.66 7.88 14.33
C ASP A 30 -2.20 6.44 14.59
N LYS A 31 -2.91 5.45 14.03
CA LYS A 31 -2.54 4.03 14.17
C LYS A 31 -1.18 3.69 13.56
N ILE A 32 -0.84 4.32 12.43
CA ILE A 32 0.49 4.18 11.80
C ILE A 32 1.55 4.78 12.72
N ALA A 33 1.31 5.97 13.27
CA ALA A 33 2.22 6.61 14.22
C ALA A 33 2.44 5.77 15.48
N ASP A 34 1.38 5.22 16.06
CA ASP A 34 1.45 4.32 17.22
C ASP A 34 2.30 3.08 16.89
N PHE A 35 2.06 2.44 15.74
CA PHE A 35 2.83 1.27 15.32
C PHE A 35 4.29 1.60 15.01
N MET A 36 4.58 2.79 14.45
CA MET A 36 5.95 3.29 14.32
C MET A 36 6.64 3.42 15.68
N ALA A 37 5.93 3.94 16.68
CA ALA A 37 6.46 4.09 18.03
C ALA A 37 6.72 2.73 18.69
N GLU A 38 5.79 1.77 18.59
CA GLU A 38 5.89 0.41 19.11
C GLU A 38 7.08 -0.37 18.48
N THR A 39 7.34 -0.15 17.19
CA THR A 39 8.41 -0.82 16.43
C THR A 39 9.70 0.01 16.36
N GLU A 40 9.78 1.12 17.07
CA GLU A 40 10.92 2.04 17.07
C GLU A 40 11.36 2.49 15.67
N CYS A 41 10.39 2.62 14.74
CA CYS A 41 10.63 3.09 13.38
C CYS A 41 10.79 4.61 13.35
N LYS A 42 11.80 5.10 12.63
CA LYS A 42 12.13 6.53 12.49
C LYS A 42 11.81 7.07 11.10
N THR A 43 11.87 6.21 10.08
CA THR A 43 11.66 6.57 8.68
C THR A 43 10.47 5.81 8.13
N LEU A 44 9.63 6.50 7.33
CA LEU A 44 8.38 5.99 6.77
C LEU A 44 8.33 6.23 5.28
N LEU A 45 8.00 5.19 4.51
CA LEU A 45 7.59 5.28 3.11
C LEU A 45 6.07 5.11 3.01
N ASP A 46 5.38 6.10 2.44
CA ASP A 46 3.99 6.01 2.00
C ASP A 46 3.97 5.50 0.55
N TYR A 47 3.78 4.19 0.40
CA TYR A 47 3.83 3.49 -0.89
C TYR A 47 2.44 3.45 -1.53
N GLY A 48 2.29 4.06 -2.70
CA GLY A 48 1.00 4.32 -3.33
C GLY A 48 0.29 5.52 -2.70
N CYS A 49 1.05 6.59 -2.45
CA CYS A 49 0.63 7.75 -1.65
C CYS A 49 -0.52 8.57 -2.27
N GLY A 50 -0.87 8.34 -3.54
CA GLY A 50 -1.84 9.16 -4.24
C GLY A 50 -1.47 10.64 -4.22
N LYS A 51 -2.26 11.45 -3.54
CA LYS A 51 -2.00 12.89 -3.36
C LYS A 51 -1.20 13.23 -2.09
N ALA A 52 -0.53 12.22 -1.53
CA ALA A 52 0.37 12.36 -0.40
C ALA A 52 -0.24 13.04 0.84
N SER A 53 -1.52 12.76 1.14
CA SER A 53 -2.20 13.34 2.30
C SER A 53 -1.60 12.89 3.65
N MET A 54 -0.92 11.75 3.69
CA MET A 54 -0.25 11.27 4.90
C MET A 54 0.91 12.18 5.31
N ARG A 55 1.70 12.72 4.36
CA ARG A 55 2.86 13.58 4.67
C ARG A 55 2.50 14.92 5.34
N GLU A 56 1.23 15.32 5.24
CA GLU A 56 0.73 16.49 5.97
C GLU A 56 0.57 16.21 7.48
N TYR A 57 0.56 14.93 7.84
CA TYR A 57 0.28 14.43 9.19
C TYR A 57 1.49 13.74 9.83
N LEU A 58 2.21 12.93 9.05
CA LEU A 58 3.41 12.19 9.45
C LEU A 58 4.58 12.51 8.51
N PRO A 59 5.82 12.56 9.01
CA PRO A 59 7.00 12.74 8.18
C PRO A 59 7.25 11.47 7.33
N ALA A 60 6.56 11.37 6.19
CA ALA A 60 6.66 10.24 5.27
C ALA A 60 7.29 10.66 3.94
N TYR A 61 8.14 9.80 3.37
CA TYR A 61 8.49 9.87 1.96
C TYR A 61 7.30 9.36 1.13
N SER A 62 6.92 10.09 0.09
CA SER A 62 5.74 9.76 -0.73
C SER A 62 6.16 9.18 -2.07
N TYR A 63 5.65 8.00 -2.43
CA TYR A 63 5.88 7.36 -3.72
C TYR A 63 4.58 6.84 -4.33
N ASP A 64 4.33 7.20 -5.58
CA ASP A 64 3.22 6.68 -6.39
C ASP A 64 3.59 6.73 -7.88
N PRO A 65 3.68 5.59 -8.58
CA PRO A 65 4.08 5.56 -10.00
C PRO A 65 3.07 6.22 -10.93
N CYS A 66 1.83 6.46 -10.47
CA CYS A 66 0.76 7.07 -11.26
C CYS A 66 0.58 8.57 -10.98
N VAL A 67 1.36 9.14 -10.08
CA VAL A 67 1.33 10.57 -9.76
C VAL A 67 2.68 11.18 -10.12
N PRO A 68 2.79 11.99 -11.18
CA PRO A 68 4.08 12.49 -11.69
C PRO A 68 4.97 13.15 -10.64
N GLU A 69 4.37 13.88 -9.69
CA GLU A 69 5.09 14.55 -8.59
C GLU A 69 5.79 13.54 -7.65
N PHE A 70 5.23 12.33 -7.51
CA PHE A 70 5.70 11.29 -6.58
C PHE A 70 6.20 10.02 -7.29
N SER A 71 6.39 10.06 -8.62
CA SER A 71 6.75 8.89 -9.43
C SER A 71 8.23 8.50 -9.38
N VAL A 72 9.07 9.35 -8.79
CA VAL A 72 10.49 9.03 -8.62
C VAL A 72 10.63 7.96 -7.55
N ARG A 73 11.27 6.84 -7.90
CA ARG A 73 11.51 5.75 -6.96
C ARG A 73 12.39 6.21 -5.80
N PRO A 74 12.03 5.87 -4.54
CA PRO A 74 12.88 6.20 -3.40
C PRO A 74 14.22 5.45 -3.49
N GLU A 75 15.27 6.08 -2.97
CA GLU A 75 16.58 5.45 -2.79
C GLU A 75 16.70 4.90 -1.37
N GLY A 76 17.35 3.73 -1.24
CA GLY A 76 17.56 3.07 0.04
C GLY A 76 16.32 2.41 0.62
N ALA A 77 16.37 2.08 1.89
CA ALA A 77 15.28 1.45 2.63
C ALA A 77 14.76 2.38 3.74
N PHE A 78 13.59 2.04 4.26
CA PHE A 78 12.91 2.75 5.35
C PHE A 78 12.67 1.80 6.50
N ASP A 79 12.66 2.31 7.72
CA ASP A 79 12.31 1.48 8.88
C ASP A 79 10.92 0.84 8.68
N MET A 80 9.95 1.62 8.16
CA MET A 80 8.60 1.15 7.88
C MET A 80 8.12 1.54 6.48
N VAL A 81 7.34 0.64 5.86
CA VAL A 81 6.53 0.94 4.67
C VAL A 81 5.05 0.86 5.04
N ALA A 82 4.31 1.95 4.82
CA ALA A 82 2.86 1.96 4.83
C ALA A 82 2.34 1.86 3.39
N CYS A 83 1.40 0.95 3.13
CA CYS A 83 0.76 0.75 1.84
C CYS A 83 -0.75 0.57 2.07
N CYS A 84 -1.52 1.64 1.82
CA CYS A 84 -2.91 1.72 2.27
C CYS A 84 -3.87 1.98 1.11
N ASP A 85 -4.79 1.04 0.86
CA ASP A 85 -5.72 1.05 -0.27
C ASP A 85 -4.98 1.10 -1.64
N VAL A 86 -4.02 0.20 -1.83
CA VAL A 86 -3.16 0.13 -3.03
C VAL A 86 -3.14 -1.28 -3.62
N LEU A 87 -2.93 -2.31 -2.80
CA LEU A 87 -2.70 -3.68 -3.27
C LEU A 87 -3.89 -4.25 -4.05
N GLU A 88 -5.11 -3.88 -3.69
CA GLU A 88 -6.32 -4.24 -4.43
C GLU A 88 -6.42 -3.60 -5.81
N HIS A 89 -5.67 -2.51 -6.06
CA HIS A 89 -5.59 -1.84 -7.35
C HIS A 89 -4.49 -2.41 -8.26
N VAL A 90 -3.58 -3.22 -7.74
CA VAL A 90 -2.47 -3.78 -8.51
C VAL A 90 -2.99 -4.76 -9.56
N GLU A 91 -2.36 -4.77 -10.74
CA GLU A 91 -2.62 -5.79 -11.75
C GLU A 91 -2.27 -7.17 -11.18
N PRO A 92 -3.16 -8.18 -11.26
CA PRO A 92 -2.96 -9.48 -10.62
C PRO A 92 -1.62 -10.13 -10.95
N ASP A 93 -1.18 -10.05 -12.20
CA ASP A 93 0.07 -10.63 -12.69
C ASP A 93 1.33 -9.91 -12.16
N LEU A 94 1.17 -8.70 -11.61
CA LEU A 94 2.24 -7.88 -11.07
C LEU A 94 2.25 -7.82 -9.54
N LEU A 95 1.26 -8.43 -8.87
CA LEU A 95 1.15 -8.40 -7.40
C LEU A 95 2.41 -8.89 -6.70
N THR A 96 2.96 -10.01 -7.16
CA THR A 96 4.23 -10.57 -6.62
C THR A 96 5.37 -9.55 -6.69
N ASN A 97 5.51 -8.85 -7.84
CA ASN A 97 6.57 -7.86 -8.00
C ASN A 97 6.39 -6.67 -7.05
N VAL A 98 5.14 -6.23 -6.84
CA VAL A 98 4.83 -5.12 -5.92
C VAL A 98 5.09 -5.53 -4.47
N LEU A 99 4.70 -6.73 -4.05
CA LEU A 99 4.96 -7.22 -2.69
C LEU A 99 6.46 -7.39 -2.41
N VAL A 100 7.23 -7.90 -3.39
CA VAL A 100 8.69 -7.98 -3.29
C VAL A 100 9.32 -6.58 -3.20
N ASP A 101 8.80 -5.62 -3.94
CA ASP A 101 9.27 -4.24 -3.91
C ASP A 101 9.00 -3.57 -2.55
N ILE A 102 7.78 -3.69 -2.01
CA ILE A 102 7.42 -3.21 -0.68
C ILE A 102 8.34 -3.82 0.39
N ARG A 103 8.51 -5.14 0.35
CA ARG A 103 9.41 -5.84 1.28
C ARG A 103 10.86 -5.37 1.15
N GLY A 104 11.31 -5.06 -0.07
CA GLY A 104 12.66 -4.57 -0.33
C GLY A 104 12.94 -3.19 0.24
N TYR A 105 11.89 -2.37 0.41
CA TYR A 105 12.00 -1.06 1.05
C TYR A 105 11.85 -1.10 2.57
N ALA A 106 11.26 -2.15 3.14
CA ALA A 106 10.93 -2.22 4.57
C ALA A 106 12.03 -2.94 5.37
N ASP A 107 12.75 -2.20 6.21
CA ASP A 107 13.78 -2.79 7.08
C ASP A 107 13.20 -3.47 8.32
N LYS A 108 12.24 -2.84 9.01
CA LYS A 108 11.71 -3.32 10.29
C LYS A 108 10.24 -3.69 10.25
N ALA A 109 9.39 -2.88 9.60
CA ALA A 109 7.95 -3.04 9.69
C ALA A 109 7.22 -2.72 8.38
N VAL A 110 6.04 -3.32 8.21
CA VAL A 110 5.06 -2.94 7.18
C VAL A 110 3.70 -2.70 7.82
N TYR A 111 2.98 -1.70 7.34
CA TYR A 111 1.59 -1.42 7.68
C TYR A 111 0.76 -1.43 6.39
N LEU A 112 -0.06 -2.48 6.19
CA LEU A 112 -0.84 -2.61 4.97
C LEU A 112 -2.34 -2.50 5.29
N VAL A 113 -3.07 -1.77 4.45
CA VAL A 113 -4.54 -1.75 4.46
C VAL A 113 -5.03 -2.15 3.08
N ILE A 114 -5.88 -3.16 3.00
CA ILE A 114 -6.33 -3.75 1.73
C ILE A 114 -7.85 -3.85 1.75
N SER A 115 -8.51 -3.31 0.73
CA SER A 115 -9.95 -3.46 0.56
C SER A 115 -10.30 -4.83 -0.01
N THR A 116 -11.32 -5.46 0.56
CA THR A 116 -11.82 -6.79 0.12
C THR A 116 -13.11 -6.71 -0.69
N ARG A 117 -13.57 -5.50 -1.02
CA ARG A 117 -14.79 -5.24 -1.81
C ARG A 117 -14.47 -4.50 -3.12
N PRO A 118 -15.38 -4.55 -4.10
CA PRO A 118 -15.24 -3.74 -5.31
C PRO A 118 -15.18 -2.24 -5.00
N ALA A 119 -14.39 -1.50 -5.77
CA ALA A 119 -14.38 -0.04 -5.72
C ALA A 119 -15.70 0.55 -6.23
N ALA A 120 -16.04 1.73 -5.73
CA ALA A 120 -17.10 2.55 -6.33
C ALA A 120 -16.67 3.18 -7.67
N LYS A 121 -15.39 3.12 -8.02
CA LYS A 121 -14.81 3.69 -9.24
C LYS A 121 -14.60 2.63 -10.30
N VAL A 122 -14.81 3.04 -11.56
CA VAL A 122 -14.58 2.24 -12.75
C VAL A 122 -13.50 2.95 -13.58
N LEU A 123 -12.58 2.19 -14.14
CA LEU A 123 -11.54 2.65 -15.05
C LEU A 123 -12.16 3.05 -16.40
N ALA A 124 -11.44 3.81 -17.22
CA ALA A 124 -11.94 4.24 -18.53
C ALA A 124 -12.17 3.07 -19.49
N ASP A 125 -11.55 1.91 -19.27
CA ASP A 125 -11.77 0.67 -20.04
C ASP A 125 -12.93 -0.19 -19.54
N GLY A 126 -13.65 0.25 -18.51
CA GLY A 126 -14.81 -0.46 -17.93
C GLY A 126 -14.48 -1.42 -16.79
N ARG A 127 -13.22 -1.69 -16.49
CA ARG A 127 -12.84 -2.53 -15.32
C ARG A 127 -13.12 -1.80 -14.01
N ASN A 128 -13.44 -2.56 -12.97
CA ASN A 128 -13.48 -2.00 -11.62
C ASN A 128 -12.07 -1.54 -11.21
N ALA A 129 -11.97 -0.43 -10.48
CA ALA A 129 -10.67 0.08 -10.04
C ALA A 129 -9.97 -0.85 -9.03
N HIS A 130 -10.70 -1.66 -8.26
CA HIS A 130 -10.13 -2.78 -7.51
C HIS A 130 -10.01 -3.98 -8.44
N LEU A 131 -8.81 -4.25 -8.94
CA LEU A 131 -8.56 -5.39 -9.83
C LEU A 131 -8.47 -6.71 -9.07
N ILE A 132 -8.13 -6.66 -7.77
CA ILE A 132 -8.01 -7.82 -6.89
C ILE A 132 -9.05 -7.69 -5.77
N VAL A 133 -10.21 -8.31 -5.96
CA VAL A 133 -11.26 -8.42 -4.94
C VAL A 133 -11.24 -9.84 -4.40
N LYS A 134 -10.55 -10.04 -3.28
CA LYS A 134 -10.32 -11.36 -2.67
C LYS A 134 -10.59 -11.32 -1.16
N PRO A 135 -11.04 -12.45 -0.57
CA PRO A 135 -11.30 -12.55 0.87
C PRO A 135 -10.01 -12.59 1.70
N LEU A 136 -10.18 -12.46 3.02
CA LEU A 136 -9.08 -12.42 4.00
C LEU A 136 -8.12 -13.61 3.89
N ASP A 137 -8.65 -14.84 3.81
CA ASP A 137 -7.87 -16.08 3.75
C ASP A 137 -6.94 -16.13 2.53
N TRP A 138 -7.41 -15.66 1.38
CA TRP A 138 -6.59 -15.53 0.19
C TRP A 138 -5.44 -14.53 0.38
N TRP A 139 -5.73 -13.36 0.95
CA TRP A 139 -4.70 -12.36 1.23
C TRP A 139 -3.70 -12.87 2.28
N GLN A 140 -4.17 -13.59 3.28
CA GLN A 140 -3.31 -14.18 4.31
C GLN A 140 -2.31 -15.17 3.69
N GLU A 141 -2.77 -16.04 2.80
CA GLU A 141 -1.90 -16.99 2.09
C GLU A 141 -0.84 -16.24 1.25
N VAL A 142 -1.27 -15.29 0.42
CA VAL A 142 -0.38 -14.51 -0.45
C VAL A 142 0.67 -13.73 0.36
N LEU A 143 0.24 -13.04 1.42
CA LEU A 143 1.16 -12.23 2.23
C LEU A 143 2.16 -13.10 3.00
N THR A 144 1.73 -14.23 3.55
CA THR A 144 2.62 -15.17 4.24
C THR A 144 3.70 -15.72 3.31
N GLN A 145 3.37 -16.00 2.06
CA GLN A 145 4.34 -16.46 1.04
C GLN A 145 5.37 -15.37 0.68
N HIS A 146 4.94 -14.10 0.63
CA HIS A 146 5.79 -12.99 0.18
C HIS A 146 6.57 -12.31 1.31
N PHE A 147 6.17 -12.53 2.56
CA PHE A 147 6.86 -12.04 3.76
C PHE A 147 7.35 -13.21 4.63
N PRO A 148 8.18 -14.15 4.08
CA PRO A 148 8.77 -15.20 4.89
C PRO A 148 9.65 -14.56 5.96
N PHE A 149 9.67 -15.10 7.18
CA PHE A 149 10.41 -14.58 8.32
C PHE A 149 9.86 -13.25 8.89
N TRP A 150 8.64 -12.87 8.53
CA TRP A 150 7.94 -11.74 9.15
C TRP A 150 6.85 -12.25 10.09
N GLN A 151 6.72 -11.59 11.21
CA GLN A 151 5.58 -11.81 12.11
C GLN A 151 4.41 -10.98 11.59
N LEU A 152 3.43 -11.61 10.98
CA LEU A 152 2.25 -10.95 10.44
C LEU A 152 1.06 -11.06 11.38
N THR A 153 0.51 -9.93 11.81
CA THR A 153 -0.78 -9.84 12.48
C THR A 153 -1.81 -9.33 11.47
N ILE A 154 -2.74 -10.18 11.07
CA ILE A 154 -3.74 -9.87 10.04
C ILE A 154 -5.11 -9.82 10.72
N THR A 155 -5.80 -8.68 10.61
CA THR A 155 -7.11 -8.45 11.23
C THR A 155 -8.10 -7.90 10.22
N ASN A 156 -9.38 -8.26 10.39
CA ASN A 156 -10.44 -7.51 9.72
C ASN A 156 -10.59 -6.16 10.42
N SER A 157 -10.32 -5.08 9.72
CA SER A 157 -10.55 -3.72 10.23
C SER A 157 -12.04 -3.34 10.21
N ASP A 158 -12.78 -3.91 9.25
CA ASP A 158 -14.23 -3.97 9.14
C ASP A 158 -14.63 -5.10 8.17
N ILE A 159 -15.90 -5.20 7.79
CA ILE A 159 -16.38 -6.21 6.82
C ILE A 159 -15.85 -6.01 5.40
N SER A 160 -15.11 -4.95 5.13
CA SER A 160 -14.72 -4.52 3.79
C SER A 160 -13.23 -4.25 3.62
N ALA A 161 -12.43 -4.37 4.67
CA ALA A 161 -10.99 -4.16 4.62
C ALA A 161 -10.24 -4.99 5.66
N ILE A 162 -9.01 -5.33 5.36
CA ILE A 162 -8.06 -5.98 6.26
C ILE A 162 -6.92 -5.03 6.60
N THR A 163 -6.43 -5.11 7.83
CA THR A 163 -5.19 -4.45 8.25
C THR A 163 -4.15 -5.51 8.54
N VAL A 164 -2.94 -5.31 8.03
CA VAL A 164 -1.79 -6.18 8.22
C VAL A 164 -0.67 -5.39 8.87
N LEU A 165 -0.24 -5.84 10.04
CA LEU A 165 0.94 -5.35 10.74
C LEU A 165 2.02 -6.43 10.61
N GLY A 166 3.15 -6.08 10.00
CA GLY A 166 4.26 -7.00 9.81
C GLY A 166 5.52 -6.48 10.48
N ILE A 167 6.20 -7.33 11.23
CA ILE A 167 7.49 -7.03 11.86
C ILE A 167 8.51 -8.03 11.33
N ASN A 168 9.62 -7.51 10.80
CA ASN A 168 10.73 -8.32 10.32
C ASN A 168 11.46 -8.95 11.54
N ASP A 169 11.63 -10.26 11.54
CA ASP A 169 12.31 -10.98 12.63
C ASP A 169 13.85 -10.95 12.53
N GLY A 170 14.39 -10.16 11.59
CA GLY A 170 15.83 -9.97 11.39
C GLY A 170 16.52 -11.10 10.62
N ARG A 171 15.79 -12.13 10.18
CA ARG A 171 16.30 -13.16 9.27
C ARG A 171 16.20 -12.69 7.83
N ARG A 172 17.33 -12.55 7.15
CA ARG A 172 17.43 -12.22 5.71
C ARG A 172 17.68 -13.46 4.87
#